data_c0f9496f75354b7f2a63868313f01936
#
_entry.id   c0f9496f75354b7f2a63868313f01936
#
_cell.length_a   1.000
_cell.length_b   1.000
_cell.length_c   1.000
_cell.angle_alpha   90.00
_cell.angle_beta   90.00
_cell.angle_gamma   90.00
#
_symmetry.space_group_name_H-M   'P 1'
#
loop_
_entity.id
_entity.type
_entity.pdbx_description
1 polymer ?
#
loop_
_entity_poly.entity_id
_entity_poly.type
_entity_poly.pdbx_seq_one_letter_code
_entity_poly.pdbx_strand_id
1 'polypeptide(L)'
;YGSTFASTIFWIGKIGLGTFMVPVLGAYVAYSIADKPGICVGMFGGWMATDPWGLGYQSGFIGALIAGIIAGYLVNALKKIPLPNAIRSLLPTLIIPVVGCAAICLLMHYVIGGPLGALTQALTKLLNDLGTGNLILLGIVQGCMLAFDMGGPCNKVAYAFALACME
;
A
#
# COMPACT_ATOMS: atom_id res chain seq x y z
N TYR A 1 29.25 -3.22 6.34
CA TYR A 1 29.17 -2.84 4.92
C TYR A 1 30.26 -1.81 4.64
N GLY A 2 31.44 -2.31 4.23
CA GLY A 2 32.66 -1.50 4.20
C GLY A 2 32.90 -0.67 2.92
N SER A 3 32.01 -0.66 1.94
CA SER A 3 32.21 0.14 0.72
C SER A 3 31.03 1.07 0.46
N THR A 4 31.33 2.33 0.16
CA THR A 4 30.35 3.37 -0.22
C THR A 4 29.48 2.91 -1.42
N PHE A 5 30.06 2.17 -2.35
CA PHE A 5 29.37 1.63 -3.53
C PHE A 5 28.30 0.60 -3.16
N ALA A 6 28.62 -0.37 -2.30
CA ALA A 6 27.66 -1.37 -1.86
C ALA A 6 26.50 -0.76 -1.06
N SER A 7 26.78 0.21 -0.20
CA SER A 7 25.74 0.94 0.53
C SER A 7 24.84 1.76 -0.41
N THR A 8 25.42 2.37 -1.44
CA THR A 8 24.64 3.12 -2.44
C THR A 8 23.69 2.21 -3.21
N ILE A 9 24.15 1.06 -3.70
CA ILE A 9 23.29 0.09 -4.41
C ILE A 9 22.19 -0.43 -3.48
N PHE A 10 22.52 -0.75 -2.22
CA PHE A 10 21.54 -1.18 -1.24
C PHE A 10 20.43 -0.13 -1.04
N TRP A 11 20.81 1.15 -0.88
CA TRP A 11 19.84 2.24 -0.71
C TRP A 11 18.99 2.47 -1.96
N ILE A 12 19.56 2.39 -3.17
CA ILE A 12 18.81 2.47 -4.43
C ILE A 12 17.76 1.36 -4.50
N GLY A 13 18.14 0.12 -4.21
CA GLY A 13 17.21 -1.00 -4.18
C GLY A 13 16.12 -0.85 -3.13
N LYS A 14 16.49 -0.48 -1.92
CA LYS A 14 15.56 -0.29 -0.79
C LYS A 14 14.55 0.83 -1.07
N ILE A 15 14.99 1.97 -1.60
CA ILE A 15 14.11 3.10 -1.91
C ILE A 15 13.27 2.77 -3.15
N GLY A 16 13.89 2.31 -4.25
CA GLY A 16 13.20 2.05 -5.51
C GLY A 16 12.13 0.97 -5.38
N LEU A 17 12.51 -0.21 -4.94
CA LEU A 17 11.60 -1.36 -4.84
C LEU A 17 10.77 -1.34 -3.55
N GLY A 18 11.36 -0.92 -2.42
CA GLY A 18 10.68 -0.96 -1.13
C GLY A 18 9.71 0.20 -0.91
N THR A 19 10.10 1.43 -1.29
CA THR A 19 9.31 2.63 -0.97
C THR A 19 8.46 3.14 -2.13
N PHE A 20 9.01 3.17 -3.35
CA PHE A 20 8.33 3.79 -4.49
C PHE A 20 7.43 2.85 -5.30
N MET A 21 7.71 1.55 -5.35
CA MET A 21 6.96 0.62 -6.18
C MET A 21 5.46 0.60 -5.85
N VAL A 22 5.10 0.59 -4.59
CA VAL A 22 3.71 0.53 -4.11
C VAL A 22 2.93 1.81 -4.43
N PRO A 23 3.43 3.03 -4.11
CA PRO A 23 2.81 4.28 -4.54
C PRO A 23 2.66 4.43 -6.06
N VAL A 24 3.70 4.06 -6.81
CA VAL A 24 3.68 4.12 -8.28
C VAL A 24 2.61 3.20 -8.86
N LEU A 25 2.45 1.98 -8.32
CA LEU A 25 1.36 1.09 -8.72
C LEU A 25 0.00 1.75 -8.53
N GLY A 26 -0.27 2.30 -7.35
CA GLY A 26 -1.52 3.03 -7.08
C GLY A 26 -1.75 4.18 -8.04
N ALA A 27 -0.69 4.93 -8.37
CA ALA A 27 -0.73 6.02 -9.33
C ALA A 27 -1.14 5.56 -10.73
N TYR A 28 -0.55 4.47 -11.24
CA TYR A 28 -0.85 3.97 -12.59
C TYR A 28 -2.23 3.32 -12.69
N VAL A 29 -2.68 2.65 -11.64
CA VAL A 29 -4.06 2.12 -11.56
C VAL A 29 -5.07 3.27 -11.61
N ALA A 30 -4.87 4.32 -10.82
CA ALA A 30 -5.75 5.50 -10.86
C ALA A 30 -5.67 6.25 -12.19
N TYR A 31 -4.49 6.31 -12.82
CA TYR A 31 -4.30 6.88 -14.15
C TYR A 31 -5.13 6.14 -15.21
N SER A 32 -5.17 4.81 -15.18
CA SER A 32 -5.94 4.03 -16.16
C SER A 32 -7.45 4.30 -16.10
N ILE A 33 -7.95 4.78 -14.95
CA ILE A 33 -9.39 5.05 -14.72
C ILE A 33 -9.72 6.54 -14.92
N ALA A 34 -8.84 7.43 -14.46
CA ALA A 34 -9.11 8.87 -14.35
C ALA A 34 -8.11 9.77 -15.07
N ASP A 35 -7.27 9.23 -15.92
CA ASP A 35 -6.22 9.96 -16.64
C ASP A 35 -5.25 10.72 -15.70
N LYS A 36 -4.58 11.75 -16.22
CA LYS A 36 -3.54 12.52 -15.54
C LYS A 36 -3.89 12.99 -14.12
N PRO A 37 -5.08 13.53 -13.82
CA PRO A 37 -5.41 13.96 -12.46
C PRO A 37 -5.46 12.80 -11.44
N GLY A 38 -5.66 11.56 -11.90
CA GLY A 38 -5.67 10.37 -11.06
C GLY A 38 -4.31 9.99 -10.49
N ILE A 39 -3.21 10.34 -11.18
CA ILE A 39 -1.85 9.95 -10.79
C ILE A 39 -1.53 10.39 -9.37
N CYS A 40 -1.75 11.67 -9.06
CA CYS A 40 -1.43 12.23 -7.75
C CYS A 40 -2.23 11.54 -6.63
N VAL A 41 -3.54 11.44 -6.80
CA VAL A 41 -4.45 10.85 -5.81
C VAL A 41 -4.14 9.36 -5.61
N GLY A 42 -3.91 8.61 -6.70
CA GLY A 42 -3.55 7.20 -6.64
C GLY A 42 -2.18 6.95 -5.99
N MET A 43 -1.22 7.85 -6.22
CA MET A 43 0.09 7.80 -5.59
C MET A 43 0.00 7.97 -4.07
N PHE A 44 -0.78 8.93 -3.60
CA PHE A 44 -1.01 9.12 -2.17
C PHE A 44 -1.76 7.94 -1.54
N GLY A 45 -2.77 7.40 -2.22
CA GLY A 45 -3.45 6.19 -1.76
C GLY A 45 -2.50 4.98 -1.66
N GLY A 46 -1.65 4.79 -2.66
CA GLY A 46 -0.62 3.75 -2.63
C GLY A 46 0.44 3.97 -1.55
N TRP A 47 0.83 5.22 -1.29
CA TRP A 47 1.74 5.56 -0.21
C TRP A 47 1.12 5.24 1.18
N MET A 48 -0.15 5.53 1.38
CA MET A 48 -0.88 5.14 2.60
C MET A 48 -0.90 3.62 2.80
N ALA A 49 -0.96 2.84 1.72
CA ALA A 49 -0.91 1.38 1.79
C ALA A 49 0.43 0.82 2.31
N THR A 50 1.50 1.61 2.31
CA THR A 50 2.80 1.23 2.90
C THR A 50 2.88 1.44 4.41
N ASP A 51 1.82 1.96 5.03
CA ASP A 51 1.77 2.33 6.45
C ASP A 51 2.91 3.27 6.88
N PRO A 52 2.98 4.49 6.31
CA PRO A 52 4.09 5.41 6.56
C PRO A 52 4.17 5.90 8.01
N TRP A 53 3.11 5.74 8.78
CA TRP A 53 3.03 6.17 10.18
C TRP A 53 3.12 5.04 11.20
N GLY A 54 3.25 3.77 10.75
CA GLY A 54 3.38 2.63 11.65
C GLY A 54 2.12 2.33 12.45
N LEU A 55 0.95 2.56 11.87
CA LEU A 55 -0.35 2.34 12.52
C LEU A 55 -0.80 0.87 12.50
N GLY A 56 0.01 -0.01 11.90
CA GLY A 56 -0.21 -1.47 11.93
C GLY A 56 -1.15 -2.02 10.86
N TYR A 57 -1.46 -1.24 9.81
CA TYR A 57 -2.32 -1.68 8.71
C TYR A 57 -1.59 -1.74 7.35
N GLN A 58 -0.35 -2.21 7.35
CA GLN A 58 0.36 -2.41 6.09
C GLN A 58 -0.42 -3.32 5.16
N SER A 59 -0.92 -2.75 4.07
CA SER A 59 -1.66 -3.47 3.03
C SER A 59 -0.85 -3.68 1.75
N GLY A 60 0.31 -3.05 1.67
CA GLY A 60 1.28 -3.21 0.59
C GLY A 60 0.69 -3.11 -0.80
N PHE A 61 1.01 -4.09 -1.63
CA PHE A 61 0.65 -4.14 -3.04
C PHE A 61 -0.88 -4.21 -3.27
N ILE A 62 -1.58 -5.06 -2.51
CA ILE A 62 -3.04 -5.22 -2.61
C ILE A 62 -3.74 -3.94 -2.19
N GLY A 63 -3.29 -3.33 -1.09
CA GLY A 63 -3.82 -2.04 -0.63
C GLY A 63 -3.64 -0.93 -1.65
N ALA A 64 -2.48 -0.86 -2.32
CA ALA A 64 -2.22 0.12 -3.36
C ALA A 64 -3.12 -0.08 -4.59
N LEU A 65 -3.40 -1.32 -4.96
CA LEU A 65 -4.30 -1.65 -6.07
C LEU A 65 -5.73 -1.19 -5.75
N ILE A 66 -6.23 -1.53 -4.57
CA ILE A 66 -7.56 -1.09 -4.09
C ILE A 66 -7.61 0.44 -3.99
N ALA A 67 -6.60 1.06 -3.37
CA ALA A 67 -6.49 2.50 -3.26
C ALA A 67 -6.47 3.20 -4.63
N GLY A 68 -5.74 2.65 -5.60
CA GLY A 68 -5.67 3.16 -6.97
C GLY A 68 -7.03 3.12 -7.68
N ILE A 69 -7.76 2.01 -7.55
CA ILE A 69 -9.12 1.88 -8.11
C ILE A 69 -10.05 2.92 -7.49
N ILE A 70 -10.09 3.01 -6.17
CA ILE A 70 -10.94 3.96 -5.46
C ILE A 70 -10.56 5.40 -5.80
N ALA A 71 -9.26 5.72 -5.84
CA ALA A 71 -8.76 7.03 -6.24
C ALA A 71 -9.20 7.41 -7.65
N GLY A 72 -9.15 6.47 -8.60
CA GLY A 72 -9.62 6.69 -9.96
C GLY A 72 -11.11 7.05 -10.03
N TYR A 73 -11.96 6.30 -9.36
CA TYR A 73 -13.40 6.61 -9.29
C TYR A 73 -13.69 7.91 -8.55
N LEU A 74 -12.98 8.18 -7.45
CA LEU A 74 -13.08 9.43 -6.70
C LEU A 74 -12.76 10.64 -7.57
N VAL A 75 -11.67 10.59 -8.33
CA VAL A 75 -11.27 11.66 -9.25
C VAL A 75 -12.31 11.84 -10.36
N ASN A 76 -12.85 10.76 -10.90
CA ASN A 76 -13.93 10.85 -11.89
C ASN A 76 -15.22 11.47 -11.32
N ALA A 77 -15.52 11.21 -10.05
CA ALA A 77 -16.63 11.88 -9.36
C ALA A 77 -16.35 13.38 -9.18
N LEU A 78 -15.13 13.76 -8.77
CA LEU A 78 -14.74 15.15 -8.63
C LEU A 78 -14.76 15.93 -9.94
N LYS A 79 -14.41 15.29 -11.07
CA LYS A 79 -14.49 15.90 -12.41
C LYS A 79 -15.90 16.27 -12.84
N LYS A 80 -16.93 15.61 -12.28
CA LYS A 80 -18.34 15.88 -12.62
C LYS A 80 -18.93 17.10 -11.91
N ILE A 81 -18.20 17.69 -10.95
CA ILE A 81 -18.70 18.86 -10.22
C ILE A 81 -18.77 20.06 -11.17
N PRO A 82 -19.94 20.66 -11.36
CA PRO A 82 -20.12 21.82 -12.23
C PRO A 82 -19.49 23.06 -11.57
N LEU A 83 -18.35 23.48 -12.08
CA LEU A 83 -17.67 24.70 -11.59
C LEU A 83 -17.77 25.83 -12.62
N PRO A 84 -17.85 27.10 -12.15
CA PRO A 84 -17.79 28.26 -13.02
C PRO A 84 -16.53 28.28 -13.88
N ASN A 85 -16.62 28.81 -15.10
CA ASN A 85 -15.52 28.79 -16.09
C ASN A 85 -14.23 29.42 -15.56
N ALA A 86 -14.32 30.41 -14.66
CA ALA A 86 -13.16 31.06 -14.07
C ALA A 86 -12.30 30.13 -13.19
N ILE A 87 -12.92 29.11 -12.55
CA ILE A 87 -12.24 28.19 -11.62
C ILE A 87 -11.99 26.83 -12.28
N ARG A 88 -12.60 26.57 -13.42
CA ARG A 88 -12.57 25.28 -14.11
C ARG A 88 -11.13 24.83 -14.48
N SER A 89 -10.24 25.76 -14.78
CA SER A 89 -8.84 25.48 -15.05
C SER A 89 -8.04 25.03 -13.83
N LEU A 90 -8.48 25.44 -12.61
CA LEU A 90 -7.86 25.05 -11.35
C LEU A 90 -8.31 23.67 -10.86
N LEU A 91 -9.41 23.15 -11.41
CA LEU A 91 -9.96 21.85 -11.00
C LEU A 91 -8.94 20.72 -11.08
N PRO A 92 -8.33 20.42 -12.26
CA PRO A 92 -7.39 19.31 -12.38
C PRO A 92 -6.05 19.57 -11.70
N THR A 93 -5.65 20.84 -11.55
CA THR A 93 -4.31 21.21 -11.09
C THR A 93 -4.22 21.39 -9.57
N LEU A 94 -5.27 21.89 -8.94
CA LEU A 94 -5.27 22.20 -7.51
C LEU A 94 -6.35 21.45 -6.74
N ILE A 95 -7.60 21.52 -7.19
CA ILE A 95 -8.74 21.00 -6.42
C ILE A 95 -8.71 19.48 -6.34
N ILE A 96 -8.52 18.80 -7.47
CA ILE A 96 -8.48 17.34 -7.50
C ILE A 96 -7.29 16.79 -6.68
N PRO A 97 -6.04 17.26 -6.82
CA PRO A 97 -4.97 16.80 -5.97
C PRO A 97 -5.23 17.04 -4.48
N VAL A 98 -5.60 18.24 -4.07
CA VAL A 98 -5.78 18.57 -2.64
C VAL A 98 -6.95 17.79 -2.03
N VAL A 99 -8.13 17.90 -2.62
CA VAL A 99 -9.33 17.25 -2.08
C VAL A 99 -9.27 15.74 -2.27
N GLY A 100 -8.79 15.29 -3.43
CA GLY A 100 -8.67 13.86 -3.74
C GLY A 100 -7.66 13.15 -2.85
N CYS A 101 -6.47 13.75 -2.64
CA CYS A 101 -5.46 13.15 -1.74
C CYS A 101 -5.95 13.13 -0.29
N ALA A 102 -6.57 14.21 0.20
CA ALA A 102 -7.14 14.22 1.55
C ALA A 102 -8.23 13.14 1.70
N ALA A 103 -9.15 13.06 0.74
CA ALA A 103 -10.24 12.09 0.79
C ALA A 103 -9.73 10.64 0.72
N ILE A 104 -8.78 10.31 -0.18
CA ILE A 104 -8.23 8.95 -0.27
C ILE A 104 -7.43 8.57 0.98
N CYS A 105 -6.67 9.52 1.57
CA CYS A 105 -5.94 9.26 2.81
C CYS A 105 -6.88 8.97 3.98
N LEU A 106 -7.93 9.77 4.14
CA LEU A 106 -8.94 9.54 5.17
C LEU A 106 -9.67 8.20 4.96
N LEU A 107 -10.02 7.87 3.73
CA LEU A 107 -10.69 6.63 3.40
C LEU A 107 -9.79 5.41 3.65
N MET A 108 -8.52 5.49 3.25
CA MET A 108 -7.53 4.45 3.54
C MET A 108 -7.34 4.26 5.05
N HIS A 109 -7.28 5.36 5.80
CA HIS A 109 -7.07 5.32 7.24
C HIS A 109 -8.27 4.75 8.00
N TYR A 110 -9.48 5.30 7.78
CA TYR A 110 -10.66 4.96 8.59
C TYR A 110 -11.45 3.76 8.08
N VAL A 111 -11.47 3.52 6.78
CA VAL A 111 -12.32 2.46 6.19
C VAL A 111 -11.52 1.22 5.86
N ILE A 112 -10.38 1.36 5.21
CA ILE A 112 -9.60 0.23 4.70
C ILE A 112 -8.58 -0.25 5.74
N GLY A 113 -7.99 0.66 6.52
CA GLY A 113 -6.97 0.34 7.51
C GLY A 113 -7.46 -0.63 8.58
N GLY A 114 -8.68 -0.44 9.09
CA GLY A 114 -9.28 -1.34 10.09
C GLY A 114 -9.37 -2.81 9.64
N PRO A 115 -10.07 -3.13 8.55
CA PRO A 115 -10.16 -4.48 8.02
C PRO A 115 -8.80 -5.11 7.69
N LEU A 116 -7.87 -4.32 7.10
CA LEU A 116 -6.54 -4.83 6.76
C LEU A 116 -5.67 -5.06 8.00
N GLY A 117 -5.76 -4.19 8.99
CA GLY A 117 -5.12 -4.40 10.29
C GLY A 117 -5.63 -5.66 10.99
N ALA A 118 -6.96 -5.87 10.98
CA ALA A 118 -7.58 -7.09 11.54
C ALA A 118 -7.10 -8.35 10.79
N LEU A 119 -6.98 -8.29 9.46
CA LEU A 119 -6.44 -9.39 8.66
C LEU A 119 -4.99 -9.71 9.06
N THR A 120 -4.14 -8.70 9.19
CA THR A 120 -2.74 -8.86 9.59
C THR A 120 -2.62 -9.48 10.98
N GLN A 121 -3.44 -9.02 11.94
CA GLN A 121 -3.49 -9.58 13.29
C GLN A 121 -3.99 -11.03 13.30
N ALA A 122 -5.01 -11.35 12.51
CA ALA A 122 -5.52 -12.71 12.38
C ALA A 122 -4.47 -13.68 11.81
N LEU A 123 -3.71 -13.24 10.78
CA LEU A 123 -2.62 -14.01 10.22
C LEU A 123 -1.47 -14.23 11.22
N THR A 124 -1.10 -13.19 11.96
CA THR A 124 -0.08 -13.30 13.03
C THR A 124 -0.52 -14.28 14.11
N LYS A 125 -1.78 -14.20 14.53
CA LYS A 125 -2.35 -15.11 15.52
C LYS A 125 -2.35 -16.55 15.02
N LEU A 126 -2.75 -16.79 13.77
CA LEU A 126 -2.76 -18.11 13.16
C LEU A 126 -1.35 -18.72 13.14
N LEU A 127 -0.32 -17.96 12.81
CA LEU A 127 1.06 -18.46 12.83
C LEU A 127 1.53 -18.75 14.25
N ASN A 128 1.19 -17.91 15.23
CA ASN A 128 1.51 -18.14 16.63
C ASN A 128 0.79 -19.38 17.21
N ASP A 129 -0.47 -19.60 16.85
CA ASP A 129 -1.27 -20.73 17.30
C ASP A 129 -0.79 -22.07 16.69
N LEU A 130 -0.24 -22.05 15.46
CA LEU A 130 0.40 -23.22 14.86
C LEU A 130 1.66 -23.65 15.62
N GLY A 131 2.35 -22.69 16.25
CA GLY A 131 3.50 -22.92 17.10
C GLY A 131 4.62 -23.72 16.45
N THR A 132 5.61 -24.13 17.25
CA THR A 132 6.72 -25.00 16.81
C THR A 132 6.39 -26.50 16.83
N GLY A 133 5.17 -26.87 17.24
CA GLY A 133 4.76 -28.27 17.39
C GLY A 133 4.61 -29.05 16.07
N ASN A 134 4.40 -28.35 14.95
CA ASN A 134 4.18 -28.96 13.65
C ASN A 134 4.96 -28.21 12.57
N LEU A 135 6.29 -28.33 12.57
CA LEU A 135 7.19 -27.60 11.68
C LEU A 135 6.90 -27.77 10.20
N ILE A 136 6.41 -28.95 9.78
CA ILE A 136 6.07 -29.21 8.38
C ILE A 136 4.85 -28.37 7.98
N LEU A 137 3.79 -28.37 8.78
CA LEU A 137 2.58 -27.60 8.53
C LEU A 137 2.86 -26.10 8.56
N LEU A 138 3.65 -25.66 9.55
CA LEU A 138 4.11 -24.27 9.66
C LEU A 138 4.88 -23.84 8.40
N GLY A 139 5.81 -24.67 7.92
CA GLY A 139 6.58 -24.39 6.72
C GLY A 139 5.72 -24.30 5.46
N ILE A 140 4.69 -25.16 5.31
CA ILE A 140 3.76 -25.10 4.19
C ILE A 140 2.94 -23.81 4.23
N VAL A 141 2.35 -23.46 5.38
CA VAL A 141 1.55 -22.25 5.56
C VAL A 141 2.39 -21.01 5.29
N GLN A 142 3.57 -20.95 5.87
CA GLN A 142 4.50 -19.82 5.71
C GLN A 142 4.97 -19.67 4.26
N GLY A 143 5.30 -20.79 3.59
CA GLY A 143 5.65 -20.78 2.17
C GLY A 143 4.50 -20.30 1.27
N CYS A 144 3.28 -20.74 1.54
CA CYS A 144 2.08 -20.25 0.85
C CYS A 144 1.86 -18.74 1.08
N MET A 145 2.02 -18.25 2.31
CA MET A 145 1.88 -16.83 2.63
C MET A 145 2.92 -15.97 1.91
N LEU A 146 4.16 -16.44 1.82
CA LEU A 146 5.25 -15.76 1.09
C LEU A 146 5.00 -15.72 -0.42
N ALA A 147 4.42 -16.79 -0.99
CA ALA A 147 4.14 -16.89 -2.41
C ALA A 147 2.86 -16.14 -2.84
N PHE A 148 1.88 -16.01 -1.94
CA PHE A 148 0.58 -15.43 -2.26
C PHE A 148 0.64 -13.91 -2.48
N ASP A 149 1.46 -13.21 -1.75
CA ASP A 149 1.43 -11.75 -1.68
C ASP A 149 2.86 -11.17 -1.73
N MET A 150 3.27 -10.71 -2.91
CA MET A 150 4.61 -10.14 -3.13
C MET A 150 4.76 -8.76 -2.44
N GLY A 151 5.10 -8.78 -1.13
CA GLY A 151 5.38 -7.58 -0.35
C GLY A 151 4.18 -6.97 0.37
N GLY A 152 3.03 -7.64 0.39
CA GLY A 152 1.84 -7.24 1.14
C GLY A 152 1.84 -7.71 2.61
N PRO A 153 0.68 -7.63 3.28
CA PRO A 153 0.56 -7.96 4.69
C PRO A 153 0.91 -9.43 4.99
N CYS A 154 0.50 -10.37 4.14
CA CYS A 154 0.76 -11.80 4.34
C CYS A 154 2.25 -12.11 4.33
N ASN A 155 2.98 -11.58 3.37
CA ASN A 155 4.42 -11.77 3.24
C ASN A 155 5.17 -11.18 4.44
N LYS A 156 4.81 -9.96 4.87
CA LYS A 156 5.48 -9.30 6.01
C LYS A 156 5.25 -10.01 7.33
N VAL A 157 4.03 -10.51 7.57
CA VAL A 157 3.72 -11.30 8.76
C VAL A 157 4.53 -12.60 8.77
N ALA A 158 4.57 -13.32 7.63
CA ALA A 158 5.34 -14.55 7.50
C ALA A 158 6.84 -14.31 7.72
N TYR A 159 7.39 -13.25 7.13
CA TYR A 159 8.79 -12.88 7.27
C TYR A 159 9.15 -12.46 8.72
N ALA A 160 8.31 -11.61 9.34
CA ALA A 160 8.52 -11.19 10.72
C ALA A 160 8.44 -12.37 11.69
N PHE A 161 7.50 -13.30 11.47
CA PHE A 161 7.40 -14.53 12.26
C PHE A 161 8.63 -15.42 12.10
N ALA A 162 9.13 -15.59 10.85
CA ALA A 162 10.34 -16.38 10.62
C ALA A 162 11.56 -15.82 11.35
N LEU A 163 11.73 -14.49 11.35
CA LEU A 163 12.80 -13.83 12.09
C LEU A 163 12.66 -14.02 13.61
N ALA A 164 11.45 -13.88 14.13
CA ALA A 164 11.18 -14.07 15.56
C ALA A 164 11.43 -15.51 16.04
N CYS A 165 11.31 -16.50 15.15
CA CYS A 165 11.64 -17.90 15.46
C CYS A 165 13.15 -18.19 15.44
N MET A 166 13.97 -17.26 14.93
CA MET A 166 15.43 -17.42 14.86
C MET A 166 16.17 -16.80 16.05
N GLU A 167 15.49 -16.00 16.89
CA GLU A 167 15.99 -15.44 18.14
C GLU A 167 15.69 -16.37 19.32
#